data_da5c16e30ca4a4e01b7b84f03bf787bb
#
_entry.id   da5c16e30ca4a4e01b7b84f03bf787bb
#
_cell.length_a   1.000
_cell.length_b   1.000
_cell.length_c   1.000
_cell.angle_alpha   90.00
_cell.angle_beta   90.00
_cell.angle_gamma   90.00
#
_symmetry.space_group_name_H-M   'P 1'
#
loop_
_entity.id
_entity.type
_entity.pdbx_description
1 polymer ?
#
loop_
_entity_poly.entity_id
_entity_poly.type
_entity_poly.pdbx_seq_one_letter_code
_entity_poly.pdbx_strand_id
1 'polypeptide(L)'
;MKTKLGVFLILLAFGADVEASALKLTPRHIALADGRAFDLNVPEGFEISVAAQGLRRVRFMAKSPDGRIFVTDMYDRSDNKKGIVYILDAFDPATGKFKGTIPYLTGLRNPNSVAFYTDAKGVDWFYLALTDRLLRYRYKAGETAPAGTPEVLATFPAYGLSYKYGGWHLTRTVIVGGNGKIYVAAGSSCNACEEKEAVRASILEMDPDGSHQRSFASGLRNAVGLRWVDGKLFATDMGADHLGDDKPADTLYAVRDGGQYGWPYCYQAGPKVYVDPKLNPGGSKLTCKEVPAAYLAFDAHSSPLGLEYFDAKDNADLGGAFLVALHGSSKKSLKRGYRLVRVAGPGAPPEDFIDGFLQAGKVRGRPADVLRLGPDAFLFTDDYAGVVYYVHRKNGS
;
A
#
# COMPACT_ATOMS: atom_id res chain seq x y z
N MET A 1 -71.49 -13.09 21.93
CA MET A 1 -70.34 -13.27 21.10
C MET A 1 -69.90 -11.89 20.58
N LYS A 2 -68.84 -11.31 21.14
CA LYS A 2 -68.28 -10.00 20.69
C LYS A 2 -66.95 -10.28 20.02
N THR A 3 -66.87 -10.11 18.68
CA THR A 3 -65.72 -10.29 17.85
C THR A 3 -64.86 -9.02 17.95
N LYS A 4 -63.59 -9.13 18.44
CA LYS A 4 -62.64 -8.03 18.44
C LYS A 4 -61.86 -8.06 17.13
N LEU A 5 -62.00 -7.01 16.34
CA LEU A 5 -61.24 -6.76 15.13
C LEU A 5 -59.90 -6.15 15.54
N GLY A 6 -58.80 -6.86 15.35
CA GLY A 6 -57.43 -6.33 15.58
C GLY A 6 -56.95 -5.63 14.31
N VAL A 7 -56.67 -4.35 14.42
CA VAL A 7 -56.00 -3.57 13.35
C VAL A 7 -54.50 -3.78 13.49
N PHE A 8 -53.87 -4.42 12.50
CA PHE A 8 -52.41 -4.52 12.36
C PHE A 8 -51.91 -3.27 11.63
N LEU A 9 -51.20 -2.42 12.35
CA LEU A 9 -50.52 -1.28 11.78
C LEU A 9 -49.17 -1.78 11.23
N ILE A 10 -49.01 -1.85 9.91
CA ILE A 10 -47.72 -2.12 9.24
C ILE A 10 -46.96 -0.80 9.16
N LEU A 11 -45.93 -0.64 9.98
CA LEU A 11 -44.95 0.43 9.85
C LEU A 11 -44.00 0.10 8.68
N LEU A 12 -44.20 0.74 7.54
CA LEU A 12 -43.26 0.79 6.45
C LEU A 12 -42.10 1.74 6.86
N ALA A 13 -40.97 1.15 7.26
CA ALA A 13 -39.73 1.89 7.41
C ALA A 13 -39.21 2.20 6.02
N PHE A 14 -39.36 3.44 5.57
CA PHE A 14 -38.60 3.97 4.44
C PHE A 14 -37.16 4.15 4.89
N GLY A 15 -36.30 3.19 4.57
CA GLY A 15 -34.86 3.39 4.57
C GLY A 15 -34.54 4.40 3.45
N ALA A 16 -34.18 5.61 3.80
CA ALA A 16 -33.57 6.52 2.85
C ALA A 16 -32.17 5.94 2.53
N ASP A 17 -32.02 5.35 1.36
CA ASP A 17 -30.70 5.10 0.76
C ASP A 17 -30.05 6.49 0.55
N VAL A 18 -29.18 6.88 1.47
CA VAL A 18 -28.27 8.01 1.25
C VAL A 18 -27.26 7.51 0.23
N GLU A 19 -27.52 7.73 -1.06
CA GLU A 19 -26.49 7.66 -2.09
C GLU A 19 -25.38 8.62 -1.67
N ALA A 20 -24.23 8.09 -1.26
CA ALA A 20 -23.06 8.90 -1.03
C ALA A 20 -22.73 9.60 -2.36
N SER A 21 -22.88 10.93 -2.39
CA SER A 21 -22.53 11.74 -3.56
C SER A 21 -21.05 11.51 -3.86
N ALA A 22 -20.72 11.10 -5.09
CA ALA A 22 -19.35 10.95 -5.54
C ALA A 22 -18.56 12.25 -5.29
N LEU A 23 -17.32 12.11 -4.83
CA LEU A 23 -16.46 13.26 -4.56
C LEU A 23 -16.26 14.11 -5.83
N LYS A 24 -16.56 15.39 -5.75
CA LYS A 24 -16.30 16.32 -6.85
C LYS A 24 -14.82 16.66 -6.88
N LEU A 25 -14.13 16.22 -7.93
CA LEU A 25 -12.72 16.50 -8.16
C LEU A 25 -12.54 17.80 -8.94
N THR A 26 -11.50 18.58 -8.56
CA THR A 26 -11.15 19.85 -9.20
C THR A 26 -9.66 19.85 -9.59
N PRO A 27 -9.29 20.40 -10.77
CA PRO A 27 -7.90 20.41 -11.22
C PRO A 27 -7.04 21.34 -10.36
N ARG A 28 -5.81 20.89 -10.09
CA ARG A 28 -4.74 21.64 -9.44
C ARG A 28 -3.48 21.52 -10.29
N HIS A 29 -2.92 22.66 -10.64
CA HIS A 29 -1.73 22.71 -11.47
C HIS A 29 -0.50 22.27 -10.69
N ILE A 30 0.25 21.31 -11.23
CA ILE A 30 1.52 20.79 -10.71
C ILE A 30 2.63 21.23 -11.65
N ALA A 31 3.63 21.91 -11.12
CA ALA A 31 4.86 22.26 -11.83
C ALA A 31 6.05 21.64 -11.09
N LEU A 32 6.85 20.82 -11.78
CA LEU A 32 8.03 20.17 -11.25
C LEU A 32 9.30 20.94 -11.63
N ALA A 33 10.33 20.83 -10.81
CA ALA A 33 11.60 21.53 -11.04
C ALA A 33 12.33 21.09 -12.33
N ASP A 34 12.01 19.91 -12.88
CA ASP A 34 12.55 19.42 -14.15
C ASP A 34 11.79 19.94 -15.39
N GLY A 35 10.88 20.90 -15.21
CA GLY A 35 10.10 21.53 -16.27
C GLY A 35 8.82 20.78 -16.67
N ARG A 36 8.52 19.61 -16.09
CA ARG A 36 7.23 18.95 -16.31
C ARG A 36 6.12 19.72 -15.62
N ALA A 37 5.00 19.89 -16.33
CA ALA A 37 3.79 20.48 -15.78
C ALA A 37 2.55 19.70 -16.24
N PHE A 38 1.58 19.56 -15.35
CA PHE A 38 0.33 18.83 -15.59
C PHE A 38 -0.67 19.14 -14.45
N ASP A 39 -1.93 18.78 -14.66
CA ASP A 39 -2.93 18.96 -13.63
C ASP A 39 -3.23 17.62 -12.96
N LEU A 40 -3.36 17.64 -11.62
CA LEU A 40 -3.97 16.56 -10.83
C LEU A 40 -5.34 17.03 -10.36
N ASN A 41 -6.33 16.15 -10.43
CA ASN A 41 -7.64 16.42 -9.90
C ASN A 41 -7.73 15.94 -8.46
N VAL A 42 -8.11 16.81 -7.53
CA VAL A 42 -8.26 16.52 -6.09
C VAL A 42 -9.66 16.89 -5.62
N PRO A 43 -10.17 16.31 -4.52
CA PRO A 43 -11.49 16.65 -4.00
C PRO A 43 -11.63 18.16 -3.74
N GLU A 44 -12.82 18.69 -4.01
CA GLU A 44 -13.15 20.08 -3.66
C GLU A 44 -12.91 20.30 -2.16
N GLY A 45 -12.26 21.41 -1.81
CA GLY A 45 -11.85 21.68 -0.42
C GLY A 45 -10.46 21.15 -0.05
N PHE A 46 -9.78 20.40 -0.93
CA PHE A 46 -8.39 20.01 -0.72
C PHE A 46 -7.43 20.78 -1.60
N GLU A 47 -6.22 20.96 -1.08
CA GLU A 47 -5.06 21.50 -1.79
C GLU A 47 -3.98 20.43 -1.90
N ILE A 48 -3.17 20.53 -2.96
CA ILE A 48 -2.02 19.66 -3.20
C ILE A 48 -0.78 20.51 -3.51
N SER A 49 0.35 20.14 -2.95
CA SER A 49 1.64 20.76 -3.24
C SER A 49 2.72 19.72 -3.44
N VAL A 50 3.79 20.07 -4.15
CA VAL A 50 5.02 19.28 -4.28
C VAL A 50 5.83 19.47 -3.02
N ALA A 51 5.80 18.49 -2.11
CA ALA A 51 6.46 18.57 -0.80
C ALA A 51 7.96 18.26 -0.88
N ALA A 52 8.35 17.29 -1.71
CA ALA A 52 9.75 17.00 -2.04
C ALA A 52 9.84 16.45 -3.47
N GLN A 53 10.97 16.69 -4.16
CA GLN A 53 11.18 16.25 -5.54
C GLN A 53 12.66 16.04 -5.83
N GLY A 54 12.99 15.51 -7.02
CA GLY A 54 14.37 15.19 -7.40
C GLY A 54 14.82 13.83 -6.88
N LEU A 55 13.91 13.04 -6.30
CA LEU A 55 14.15 11.64 -5.95
C LEU A 55 14.11 10.76 -7.20
N ARG A 56 14.61 9.53 -7.10
CA ARG A 56 14.69 8.65 -8.28
C ARG A 56 13.44 7.77 -8.41
N ARG A 57 13.25 6.89 -7.44
CA ARG A 57 12.12 5.98 -7.35
C ARG A 57 11.67 5.85 -5.91
N VAL A 58 11.09 6.93 -5.44
CA VAL A 58 10.59 7.05 -4.06
C VAL A 58 9.48 6.04 -3.81
N ARG A 59 9.57 5.36 -2.65
CA ARG A 59 8.62 4.27 -2.33
C ARG A 59 7.84 4.58 -1.08
N PHE A 60 8.08 3.88 0.01
CA PHE A 60 7.28 3.92 1.21
C PHE A 60 7.84 4.90 2.24
N MET A 61 6.94 5.47 3.00
CA MET A 61 7.23 6.44 4.05
C MET A 61 6.91 5.87 5.43
N ALA A 62 7.63 6.35 6.44
CA ALA A 62 7.28 6.14 7.84
C ALA A 62 7.61 7.38 8.67
N LYS A 63 6.82 7.61 9.71
CA LYS A 63 7.07 8.65 10.71
C LYS A 63 7.86 8.04 11.87
N SER A 64 8.99 8.65 12.21
CA SER A 64 9.83 8.25 13.34
C SER A 64 9.23 8.67 14.68
N PRO A 65 9.71 8.11 15.81
CA PRO A 65 9.27 8.49 17.17
C PRO A 65 9.43 9.99 17.46
N ASP A 66 10.47 10.63 16.90
CA ASP A 66 10.71 12.07 17.02
C ASP A 66 9.98 12.91 15.93
N GLY A 67 9.07 12.30 15.18
CA GLY A 67 8.16 12.99 14.25
C GLY A 67 8.72 13.25 12.86
N ARG A 68 9.96 12.86 12.55
CA ARG A 68 10.55 13.03 11.20
C ARG A 68 9.99 12.01 10.23
N ILE A 69 9.93 12.37 8.95
CA ILE A 69 9.46 11.49 7.89
C ILE A 69 10.67 10.86 7.19
N PHE A 70 10.68 9.54 7.17
CA PHE A 70 11.64 8.74 6.42
C PHE A 70 10.99 8.23 5.16
N VAL A 71 11.75 8.22 4.05
CA VAL A 71 11.27 7.71 2.76
C VAL A 71 12.35 6.86 2.11
N THR A 72 11.93 5.74 1.54
CA THR A 72 12.80 4.85 0.77
C THR A 72 12.84 5.29 -0.69
N ASP A 73 13.99 5.11 -1.32
CA ASP A 73 14.20 5.29 -2.76
C ASP A 73 14.94 4.07 -3.30
N MET A 74 14.28 3.27 -4.13
CA MET A 74 14.87 2.06 -4.68
C MET A 74 15.72 2.31 -5.94
N TYR A 75 15.93 3.56 -6.33
CA TYR A 75 16.68 4.02 -7.48
C TYR A 75 15.99 3.72 -8.82
N ASP A 76 15.78 2.46 -9.17
CA ASP A 76 15.04 1.99 -10.34
C ASP A 76 14.38 0.61 -10.08
N ARG A 77 13.79 -0.01 -11.12
CA ARG A 77 13.12 -1.31 -11.01
C ARG A 77 14.05 -2.50 -11.24
N SER A 78 15.32 -2.28 -11.49
CA SER A 78 16.30 -3.37 -11.58
C SER A 78 16.72 -3.84 -10.18
N ASP A 79 17.27 -5.04 -10.08
CA ASP A 79 17.97 -5.46 -8.87
C ASP A 79 19.29 -4.70 -8.78
N ASN A 80 19.38 -3.75 -7.88
CA ASN A 80 20.52 -2.85 -7.75
C ASN A 80 20.87 -2.58 -6.28
N LYS A 81 22.06 -2.02 -6.03
CA LYS A 81 22.55 -1.56 -4.72
C LYS A 81 22.73 -0.04 -4.68
N LYS A 82 21.86 0.71 -5.36
CA LYS A 82 21.91 2.18 -5.42
C LYS A 82 20.81 2.84 -4.60
N GLY A 83 20.00 2.03 -3.92
CA GLY A 83 18.89 2.53 -3.10
C GLY A 83 19.36 3.33 -1.91
N ILE A 84 18.49 4.23 -1.45
CA ILE A 84 18.72 5.18 -0.37
C ILE A 84 17.50 5.21 0.54
N VAL A 85 17.72 5.41 1.83
CA VAL A 85 16.69 5.92 2.75
C VAL A 85 17.01 7.37 3.01
N TYR A 86 16.05 8.25 2.79
CA TYR A 86 16.15 9.68 3.11
C TYR A 86 15.33 10.05 4.34
N ILE A 87 15.78 11.06 5.06
CA ILE A 87 14.95 11.86 5.96
C ILE A 87 14.46 13.06 5.15
N LEU A 88 13.17 13.32 5.16
CA LEU A 88 12.59 14.56 4.64
C LEU A 88 12.74 15.62 5.74
N ASP A 89 13.59 16.62 5.48
CA ASP A 89 14.03 17.58 6.49
C ASP A 89 13.09 18.77 6.60
N ALA A 90 12.75 19.13 7.84
CA ALA A 90 12.06 20.37 8.22
C ALA A 90 10.81 20.68 7.35
N PHE A 91 9.71 20.01 7.64
CA PHE A 91 8.43 20.29 6.98
C PHE A 91 7.89 21.68 7.38
N ASP A 92 7.57 22.47 6.38
CA ASP A 92 6.88 23.76 6.54
C ASP A 92 5.40 23.62 6.14
N PRO A 93 4.46 23.59 7.08
CA PRO A 93 3.05 23.41 6.78
C PRO A 93 2.43 24.61 6.03
N ALA A 94 3.02 25.81 6.12
CA ALA A 94 2.52 26.99 5.41
C ALA A 94 2.74 26.90 3.90
N THR A 95 3.84 26.28 3.48
CA THR A 95 4.16 26.07 2.06
C THR A 95 3.88 24.64 1.60
N GLY A 96 3.64 23.72 2.52
CA GLY A 96 3.48 22.28 2.25
C GLY A 96 4.76 21.62 1.73
N LYS A 97 5.94 22.15 2.06
CA LYS A 97 7.22 21.70 1.53
C LYS A 97 8.19 21.28 2.63
N PHE A 98 9.02 20.30 2.31
CA PHE A 98 10.23 20.00 3.07
C PHE A 98 11.36 20.94 2.61
N LYS A 99 12.22 21.35 3.53
CA LYS A 99 13.38 22.18 3.24
C LYS A 99 14.42 21.44 2.38
N GLY A 100 14.51 20.14 2.56
CA GLY A 100 15.45 19.30 1.80
C GLY A 100 15.30 17.81 2.14
N THR A 101 16.26 17.04 1.66
CA THR A 101 16.39 15.61 1.95
C THR A 101 17.77 15.30 2.49
N ILE A 102 17.87 14.50 3.54
CA ILE A 102 19.14 14.04 4.14
C ILE A 102 19.28 12.55 3.86
N PRO A 103 20.32 12.09 3.14
CA PRO A 103 20.59 10.66 2.99
C PRO A 103 20.92 10.04 4.37
N TYR A 104 20.07 9.14 4.85
CA TYR A 104 20.23 8.45 6.12
C TYR A 104 20.99 7.13 5.97
N LEU A 105 20.67 6.35 4.93
CA LEU A 105 21.38 5.13 4.53
C LEU A 105 21.50 5.07 3.02
N THR A 106 22.65 4.64 2.52
CA THR A 106 22.96 4.55 1.08
C THR A 106 23.49 3.16 0.70
N GLY A 107 23.60 2.87 -0.59
CA GLY A 107 24.14 1.59 -1.07
C GLY A 107 23.21 0.41 -0.81
N LEU A 108 21.92 0.65 -0.70
CA LEU A 108 20.93 -0.34 -0.30
C LEU A 108 20.38 -1.12 -1.50
N ARG A 109 20.12 -2.42 -1.28
CA ARG A 109 19.52 -3.28 -2.30
C ARG A 109 18.00 -3.10 -2.33
N ASN A 110 17.51 -2.27 -3.26
CA ASN A 110 16.08 -1.99 -3.49
C ASN A 110 15.26 -1.80 -2.20
N PRO A 111 15.57 -0.82 -1.35
CA PRO A 111 14.79 -0.55 -0.14
C PRO A 111 13.36 -0.17 -0.53
N ASN A 112 12.36 -0.87 0.03
CA ASN A 112 10.97 -0.58 -0.28
C ASN A 112 10.22 0.07 0.88
N SER A 113 10.39 -0.41 2.10
CA SER A 113 9.72 0.14 3.26
C SER A 113 10.59 0.18 4.49
N VAL A 114 10.25 1.08 5.39
CA VAL A 114 10.81 1.23 6.73
C VAL A 114 9.69 1.26 7.76
N ALA A 115 9.99 0.89 8.99
CA ALA A 115 9.07 0.99 10.12
C ALA A 115 9.84 1.38 11.38
N PHE A 116 9.14 1.97 12.34
CA PHE A 116 9.68 2.29 13.67
C PHE A 116 8.89 1.58 14.74
N TYR A 117 9.56 1.22 15.82
CA TYR A 117 8.97 0.58 16.99
C TYR A 117 9.71 1.00 18.24
N THR A 118 8.98 1.44 19.23
CA THR A 118 9.52 1.67 20.61
C THR A 118 9.18 0.45 21.45
N ASP A 119 10.19 -0.24 21.95
CA ASP A 119 9.99 -1.44 22.75
C ASP A 119 9.55 -1.12 24.18
N ALA A 120 9.21 -2.17 24.94
CA ALA A 120 8.75 -2.02 26.35
C ALA A 120 9.81 -1.41 27.27
N LYS A 121 11.07 -1.33 26.86
CA LYS A 121 12.17 -0.68 27.60
C LYS A 121 12.38 0.77 27.18
N GLY A 122 11.55 1.29 26.27
CA GLY A 122 11.67 2.63 25.70
C GLY A 122 12.81 2.80 24.68
N VAL A 123 13.29 1.69 24.10
CA VAL A 123 14.29 1.74 23.04
C VAL A 123 13.60 1.84 21.71
N ASP A 124 13.99 2.83 20.92
CA ASP A 124 13.50 3.03 19.57
C ASP A 124 14.30 2.18 18.57
N TRP A 125 13.56 1.51 17.69
CA TRP A 125 14.09 0.63 16.64
C TRP A 125 13.63 1.11 15.27
N PHE A 126 14.57 1.09 14.31
CA PHE A 126 14.34 1.34 12.90
C PHE A 126 14.48 0.03 12.14
N TYR A 127 13.44 -0.38 11.42
CA TYR A 127 13.39 -1.56 10.57
C TYR A 127 13.48 -1.16 9.12
N LEU A 128 14.25 -1.90 8.33
CA LEU A 128 14.43 -1.65 6.91
C LEU A 128 14.28 -2.96 6.12
N ALA A 129 13.29 -2.99 5.22
CA ALA A 129 13.04 -4.12 4.34
C ALA A 129 13.76 -3.93 3.00
N LEU A 130 14.71 -4.81 2.72
CA LEU A 130 15.45 -4.92 1.47
C LEU A 130 15.00 -6.16 0.69
N THR A 131 15.40 -6.28 -0.58
CA THR A 131 15.07 -7.45 -1.40
C THR A 131 15.45 -8.77 -0.74
N ASP A 132 16.63 -8.84 -0.12
CA ASP A 132 17.24 -10.08 0.37
C ASP A 132 17.24 -10.21 1.89
N ARG A 133 16.85 -9.21 2.64
CA ARG A 133 16.88 -9.23 4.10
C ARG A 133 16.00 -8.19 4.77
N LEU A 134 15.65 -8.46 6.04
CA LEU A 134 15.13 -7.48 6.98
C LEU A 134 16.23 -7.09 7.94
N LEU A 135 16.47 -5.79 8.07
CA LEU A 135 17.45 -5.20 8.98
C LEU A 135 16.76 -4.46 10.12
N ARG A 136 17.41 -4.43 11.29
CA ARG A 136 17.04 -3.61 12.42
C ARG A 136 18.24 -2.82 12.95
N TYR A 137 18.02 -1.54 13.22
CA TYR A 137 19.00 -0.64 13.85
C TYR A 137 18.40 -0.07 15.13
N ARG A 138 19.22 0.23 16.12
CA ARG A 138 18.82 1.16 17.18
C ARG A 138 18.66 2.54 16.57
N TYR A 139 17.54 3.18 16.89
CA TYR A 139 17.25 4.53 16.44
C TYR A 139 17.46 5.53 17.58
N LYS A 140 18.03 6.68 17.27
CA LYS A 140 18.18 7.79 18.20
C LYS A 140 17.54 9.05 17.61
N ALA A 141 16.68 9.70 18.38
CA ALA A 141 16.05 10.95 17.98
C ALA A 141 17.10 11.98 17.53
N GLY A 142 16.83 12.64 16.40
CA GLY A 142 17.72 13.65 15.82
C GLY A 142 18.92 13.13 15.03
N GLU A 143 19.21 11.82 15.03
CA GLU A 143 20.35 11.29 14.25
C GLU A 143 20.13 11.45 12.73
N THR A 144 21.23 11.64 11.98
CA THR A 144 21.20 11.74 10.51
C THR A 144 21.83 10.53 9.82
N ALA A 145 22.32 9.58 10.60
CA ALA A 145 22.80 8.27 10.19
C ALA A 145 22.73 7.32 11.38
N PRO A 146 22.51 6.00 11.20
CA PRO A 146 22.47 5.05 12.29
C PRO A 146 23.81 4.97 13.03
N ALA A 147 23.76 4.94 14.36
CA ALA A 147 24.95 4.75 15.19
C ALA A 147 25.22 3.25 15.39
N GLY A 148 25.84 2.58 14.43
CA GLY A 148 26.24 1.18 14.60
C GLY A 148 25.83 0.27 13.46
N THR A 149 26.11 -1.03 13.64
CA THR A 149 25.81 -2.06 12.64
C THR A 149 24.39 -2.59 12.82
N PRO A 150 23.69 -2.95 11.71
CA PRO A 150 22.37 -3.54 11.80
C PRO A 150 22.40 -4.98 12.31
N GLU A 151 21.32 -5.36 12.95
CA GLU A 151 20.97 -6.76 13.16
C GLU A 151 20.21 -7.28 11.93
N VAL A 152 20.56 -8.46 11.43
CA VAL A 152 19.83 -9.15 10.35
C VAL A 152 18.78 -10.03 11.02
N LEU A 153 17.51 -9.67 10.88
CA LEU A 153 16.40 -10.39 11.51
C LEU A 153 15.87 -11.54 10.66
N ALA A 154 15.86 -11.36 9.33
CA ALA A 154 15.44 -12.38 8.38
C ALA A 154 16.20 -12.22 7.06
N THR A 155 16.33 -13.34 6.32
CA THR A 155 16.85 -13.35 4.95
C THR A 155 15.79 -13.89 4.01
N PHE A 156 15.77 -13.35 2.78
CA PHE A 156 14.81 -13.72 1.75
C PHE A 156 15.52 -14.26 0.52
N PRO A 157 14.92 -15.25 -0.20
CA PRO A 157 15.44 -15.70 -1.46
C PRO A 157 15.57 -14.53 -2.45
N ALA A 158 16.76 -14.40 -3.06
CA ALA A 158 17.05 -13.41 -4.07
C ALA A 158 17.90 -14.05 -5.15
N TYR A 159 17.55 -13.84 -6.42
CA TYR A 159 18.21 -14.53 -7.54
C TYR A 159 19.53 -13.89 -7.99
N GLY A 160 20.04 -12.92 -7.22
CA GLY A 160 21.28 -12.23 -7.51
C GLY A 160 21.13 -11.05 -8.46
N LEU A 161 22.12 -10.17 -8.44
CA LEU A 161 22.10 -8.89 -9.18
C LEU A 161 22.15 -9.04 -10.69
N SER A 162 22.62 -10.19 -11.19
CA SER A 162 22.72 -10.48 -12.63
C SER A 162 21.39 -10.88 -13.27
N TYR A 163 20.41 -11.26 -12.50
CA TYR A 163 19.10 -11.63 -13.01
C TYR A 163 18.31 -10.36 -13.40
N LYS A 164 17.90 -10.27 -14.66
CA LYS A 164 17.33 -9.05 -15.28
C LYS A 164 16.24 -8.34 -14.45
N TYR A 165 15.43 -9.10 -13.73
CA TYR A 165 14.34 -8.57 -12.91
C TYR A 165 14.45 -9.02 -11.44
N GLY A 166 15.64 -9.46 -11.00
CA GLY A 166 15.90 -9.84 -9.61
C GLY A 166 15.00 -10.91 -9.04
N GLY A 167 14.46 -11.77 -9.90
CA GLY A 167 13.54 -12.84 -9.49
C GLY A 167 12.13 -12.36 -9.22
N TRP A 168 11.56 -11.50 -10.07
CA TRP A 168 10.23 -10.90 -9.89
C TRP A 168 10.12 -10.21 -8.53
N HIS A 169 9.07 -9.55 -8.24
CA HIS A 169 8.70 -8.89 -6.99
C HIS A 169 9.89 -8.66 -6.00
N LEU A 170 10.75 -7.68 -6.35
CA LEU A 170 11.95 -7.34 -5.57
C LEU A 170 11.64 -6.74 -4.19
N THR A 171 10.47 -6.16 -4.04
CA THR A 171 10.11 -5.39 -2.85
C THR A 171 9.71 -6.28 -1.69
N ARG A 172 10.08 -5.87 -0.47
CA ARG A 172 9.60 -6.39 0.80
C ARG A 172 9.00 -5.23 1.58
N THR A 173 7.84 -5.45 2.17
CA THR A 173 7.19 -4.41 2.98
C THR A 173 7.20 -4.86 4.43
N VAL A 174 7.67 -4.01 5.33
CA VAL A 174 7.66 -4.24 6.77
C VAL A 174 6.72 -3.26 7.45
N ILE A 175 5.91 -3.75 8.38
CA ILE A 175 5.15 -2.94 9.33
C ILE A 175 5.27 -3.52 10.74
N VAL A 176 4.93 -2.69 11.72
CA VAL A 176 4.69 -3.11 13.10
C VAL A 176 3.20 -3.16 13.35
N GLY A 177 2.69 -4.31 13.77
CA GLY A 177 1.30 -4.49 14.15
C GLY A 177 1.00 -3.84 15.50
N GLY A 178 -0.27 -3.49 15.75
CA GLY A 178 -0.71 -2.97 17.06
C GLY A 178 -0.54 -3.98 18.20
N ASN A 179 -0.25 -5.24 17.90
CA ASN A 179 0.13 -6.28 18.84
C ASN A 179 1.64 -6.34 19.13
N GLY A 180 2.42 -5.40 18.59
CA GLY A 180 3.86 -5.33 18.76
C GLY A 180 4.68 -6.31 17.93
N LYS A 181 4.05 -7.13 17.06
CA LYS A 181 4.73 -8.03 16.15
C LYS A 181 5.15 -7.33 14.86
N ILE A 182 6.17 -7.88 14.21
CA ILE A 182 6.66 -7.42 12.91
C ILE A 182 6.02 -8.28 11.82
N TYR A 183 5.48 -7.63 10.79
CA TYR A 183 4.91 -8.29 9.60
C TYR A 183 5.72 -7.94 8.38
N VAL A 184 6.08 -8.93 7.58
CA VAL A 184 6.88 -8.72 6.35
C VAL A 184 6.23 -9.44 5.17
N ALA A 185 5.86 -8.68 4.14
CA ALA A 185 5.37 -9.26 2.89
C ALA A 185 6.52 -9.61 1.95
N ALA A 186 6.43 -10.78 1.32
CA ALA A 186 7.34 -11.25 0.30
C ALA A 186 6.57 -11.77 -0.92
N GLY A 187 6.67 -11.06 -2.04
CA GLY A 187 6.00 -11.43 -3.27
C GLY A 187 6.57 -12.70 -3.92
N SER A 188 5.83 -13.25 -4.88
CA SER A 188 6.16 -14.47 -5.62
C SER A 188 7.44 -14.33 -6.46
N SER A 189 8.01 -15.47 -6.84
CA SER A 189 9.18 -15.57 -7.72
C SER A 189 8.83 -15.51 -9.21
N CYS A 190 7.54 -15.53 -9.53
CA CYS A 190 7.04 -15.62 -10.90
C CYS A 190 5.68 -14.95 -11.06
N ASN A 191 5.20 -14.88 -12.29
CA ASN A 191 3.84 -14.39 -12.57
C ASN A 191 2.76 -15.32 -12.00
N ALA A 192 2.86 -16.63 -12.30
CA ALA A 192 1.96 -17.67 -11.83
C ALA A 192 2.66 -19.03 -11.89
N CYS A 193 3.07 -19.55 -10.75
CA CYS A 193 3.75 -20.84 -10.59
C CYS A 193 3.63 -21.34 -9.15
N GLU A 194 3.97 -22.58 -8.94
CA GLU A 194 4.19 -23.13 -7.59
C GLU A 194 5.53 -22.63 -7.06
N GLU A 195 5.51 -22.01 -5.89
CA GLU A 195 6.72 -21.53 -5.24
C GLU A 195 7.55 -22.69 -4.67
N LYS A 196 8.86 -22.53 -4.75
CA LYS A 196 9.80 -23.48 -4.13
C LYS A 196 10.13 -23.12 -2.69
N GLU A 197 10.06 -21.83 -2.38
CA GLU A 197 10.35 -21.29 -1.04
C GLU A 197 9.05 -20.80 -0.37
N ALA A 198 8.73 -21.39 0.78
CA ALA A 198 7.49 -21.08 1.52
C ALA A 198 7.35 -19.61 1.95
N VAL A 199 8.45 -18.87 1.99
CA VAL A 199 8.45 -17.43 2.30
C VAL A 199 7.92 -16.57 1.15
N ARG A 200 7.86 -17.12 -0.06
CA ARG A 200 7.33 -16.41 -1.24
C ARG A 200 5.81 -16.42 -1.24
N ALA A 201 5.23 -15.40 -1.86
CA ALA A 201 3.77 -15.21 -1.93
C ALA A 201 3.10 -15.29 -0.56
N SER A 202 3.73 -14.67 0.46
CA SER A 202 3.32 -14.77 1.85
C SER A 202 3.54 -13.47 2.63
N ILE A 203 2.93 -13.43 3.81
CA ILE A 203 3.25 -12.47 4.86
C ILE A 203 3.80 -13.26 6.04
N LEU A 204 5.00 -12.90 6.49
CA LEU A 204 5.63 -13.43 7.69
C LEU A 204 5.24 -12.61 8.91
N GLU A 205 5.19 -13.26 10.06
CA GLU A 205 5.12 -12.65 11.38
C GLU A 205 6.32 -13.06 12.21
N MET A 206 6.86 -12.15 13.01
CA MET A 206 7.94 -12.42 13.96
C MET A 206 7.88 -11.46 15.14
N ASP A 207 8.63 -11.78 16.19
CA ASP A 207 8.86 -10.85 17.29
C ASP A 207 9.75 -9.67 16.86
N PRO A 208 9.77 -8.55 17.59
CA PRO A 208 10.58 -7.38 17.23
C PRO A 208 12.08 -7.66 17.10
N ASP A 209 12.59 -8.73 17.69
CA ASP A 209 13.98 -9.18 17.60
C ASP A 209 14.22 -10.22 16.48
N GLY A 210 13.20 -10.54 15.68
CA GLY A 210 13.26 -11.53 14.61
C GLY A 210 13.02 -12.97 15.06
N SER A 211 12.84 -13.21 16.36
CA SER A 211 12.53 -14.55 16.89
C SER A 211 11.10 -14.97 16.54
N HIS A 212 10.77 -16.27 16.74
CA HIS A 212 9.45 -16.86 16.50
C HIS A 212 8.88 -16.58 15.10
N GLN A 213 9.76 -16.53 14.09
CA GLN A 213 9.35 -16.30 12.71
C GLN A 213 8.45 -17.43 12.21
N ARG A 214 7.30 -17.05 11.60
CA ARG A 214 6.35 -17.97 10.98
C ARG A 214 5.65 -17.35 9.78
N SER A 215 5.05 -18.19 8.95
CA SER A 215 4.08 -17.69 7.96
C SER A 215 2.79 -17.27 8.67
N PHE A 216 2.41 -16.01 8.52
CA PHE A 216 1.12 -15.48 9.00
C PHE A 216 0.02 -15.72 7.99
N ALA A 217 0.32 -15.54 6.69
CA ALA A 217 -0.60 -15.79 5.60
C ALA A 217 0.16 -16.17 4.33
N SER A 218 -0.49 -16.95 3.45
CA SER A 218 0.07 -17.45 2.20
C SER A 218 -0.90 -17.30 1.03
N GLY A 219 -0.41 -17.53 -0.20
CA GLY A 219 -1.23 -17.43 -1.40
C GLY A 219 -1.57 -15.98 -1.79
N LEU A 220 -0.76 -15.02 -1.36
CA LEU A 220 -0.80 -13.61 -1.74
C LEU A 220 0.31 -13.37 -2.76
N ARG A 221 -0.04 -13.23 -4.05
CA ARG A 221 0.95 -13.19 -5.14
C ARG A 221 2.01 -12.11 -4.94
N ASN A 222 1.62 -10.91 -4.66
CA ASN A 222 2.51 -9.78 -4.42
C ASN A 222 1.82 -8.74 -3.51
N ALA A 223 1.66 -9.10 -2.24
CA ALA A 223 1.21 -8.16 -1.23
C ALA A 223 2.27 -7.07 -1.06
N VAL A 224 1.91 -5.81 -1.31
CA VAL A 224 2.84 -4.68 -1.25
C VAL A 224 2.45 -3.68 -0.17
N GLY A 225 1.24 -3.19 -0.16
CA GLY A 225 0.75 -2.34 0.93
C GLY A 225 0.32 -3.20 2.11
N LEU A 226 0.79 -2.87 3.29
CA LEU A 226 0.36 -3.47 4.55
C LEU A 226 -0.10 -2.36 5.50
N ARG A 227 -1.22 -2.58 6.21
CA ARG A 227 -1.69 -1.67 7.26
C ARG A 227 -2.38 -2.44 8.37
N TRP A 228 -2.04 -2.09 9.60
CA TRP A 228 -2.72 -2.61 10.79
C TRP A 228 -3.80 -1.63 11.24
N VAL A 229 -5.06 -2.08 11.29
CA VAL A 229 -6.23 -1.26 11.66
C VAL A 229 -7.12 -2.07 12.58
N ASP A 230 -7.45 -1.54 13.75
CA ASP A 230 -8.40 -2.13 14.72
C ASP A 230 -8.16 -3.62 14.99
N GLY A 231 -6.89 -3.98 15.23
CA GLY A 231 -6.52 -5.37 15.55
C GLY A 231 -6.46 -6.31 14.33
N LYS A 232 -6.58 -5.79 13.10
CA LYS A 232 -6.56 -6.57 11.86
C LYS A 232 -5.45 -6.10 10.93
N LEU A 233 -4.87 -7.04 10.21
CA LEU A 233 -3.94 -6.75 9.14
C LEU A 233 -4.70 -6.60 7.81
N PHE A 234 -4.46 -5.52 7.09
CA PHE A 234 -4.92 -5.33 5.72
C PHE A 234 -3.75 -5.36 4.76
N ALA A 235 -3.96 -5.94 3.58
CA ALA A 235 -2.95 -6.04 2.54
C ALA A 235 -3.54 -5.80 1.16
N THR A 236 -2.87 -4.97 0.35
CA THR A 236 -3.11 -4.93 -1.09
C THR A 236 -2.39 -6.09 -1.76
N ASP A 237 -2.97 -6.71 -2.78
CA ASP A 237 -2.32 -7.78 -3.55
C ASP A 237 -2.58 -7.62 -5.05
N MET A 238 -1.57 -7.95 -5.85
CA MET A 238 -1.64 -7.85 -7.32
C MET A 238 -1.93 -9.20 -7.94
N GLY A 239 -2.96 -9.26 -8.76
CA GLY A 239 -3.32 -10.43 -9.57
C GLY A 239 -2.26 -10.81 -10.61
N ALA A 240 -2.33 -12.03 -11.11
CA ALA A 240 -1.42 -12.55 -12.14
C ALA A 240 -1.86 -12.10 -13.55
N ASP A 241 -0.90 -11.92 -14.48
CA ASP A 241 -1.18 -11.35 -15.80
C ASP A 241 -1.63 -12.37 -16.86
N HIS A 242 -1.65 -13.68 -16.54
CA HIS A 242 -1.84 -14.74 -17.54
C HIS A 242 -3.29 -15.02 -17.93
N LEU A 243 -4.26 -14.44 -17.22
CA LEU A 243 -5.68 -14.65 -17.47
C LEU A 243 -6.33 -13.55 -18.36
N GLY A 244 -5.51 -12.65 -18.89
CA GLY A 244 -5.94 -11.61 -19.84
C GLY A 244 -6.12 -10.23 -19.21
N ASP A 245 -6.80 -9.33 -19.93
CA ASP A 245 -6.87 -7.92 -19.54
C ASP A 245 -7.88 -7.63 -18.42
N ASP A 246 -8.92 -8.46 -18.26
CA ASP A 246 -10.03 -8.20 -17.33
C ASP A 246 -9.99 -9.04 -16.06
N LYS A 247 -9.04 -9.94 -15.95
CA LYS A 247 -8.85 -10.81 -14.77
C LYS A 247 -7.43 -11.35 -14.66
N PRO A 248 -7.01 -11.76 -13.46
CA PRO A 248 -7.73 -11.64 -12.19
C PRO A 248 -7.83 -10.19 -11.72
N ALA A 249 -8.73 -9.91 -10.82
CA ALA A 249 -8.78 -8.64 -10.10
C ALA A 249 -7.53 -8.46 -9.24
N ASP A 250 -7.08 -7.22 -9.08
CA ASP A 250 -6.22 -6.83 -7.98
C ASP A 250 -7.08 -6.63 -6.72
N THR A 251 -6.51 -6.74 -5.53
CA THR A 251 -7.32 -6.87 -4.31
C THR A 251 -6.80 -6.07 -3.12
N LEU A 252 -7.71 -5.76 -2.21
CA LEU A 252 -7.46 -5.44 -0.82
C LEU A 252 -8.04 -6.57 0.03
N TYR A 253 -7.25 -7.17 0.89
CA TYR A 253 -7.66 -8.23 1.81
C TYR A 253 -7.63 -7.76 3.26
N ALA A 254 -8.61 -8.22 4.07
CA ALA A 254 -8.47 -8.31 5.52
C ALA A 254 -7.77 -9.65 5.80
N VAL A 255 -6.50 -9.60 6.16
CA VAL A 255 -5.65 -10.78 6.28
C VAL A 255 -5.81 -11.43 7.65
N ARG A 256 -6.00 -12.77 7.67
CA ARG A 256 -6.18 -13.55 8.88
C ARG A 256 -4.93 -14.41 9.14
N ASP A 257 -4.67 -14.68 10.40
CA ASP A 257 -3.67 -15.66 10.82
C ASP A 257 -3.99 -17.05 10.24
N GLY A 258 -2.98 -17.71 9.64
CA GLY A 258 -3.13 -18.98 8.95
C GLY A 258 -3.90 -18.89 7.62
N GLY A 259 -4.26 -17.69 7.15
CA GLY A 259 -5.05 -17.51 5.94
C GLY A 259 -4.31 -17.95 4.66
N GLN A 260 -5.04 -18.66 3.77
CA GLN A 260 -4.60 -19.00 2.41
C GLN A 260 -5.45 -18.24 1.40
N TYR A 261 -4.82 -17.37 0.58
CA TYR A 261 -5.47 -16.41 -0.31
C TYR A 261 -5.53 -16.85 -1.78
N GLY A 262 -5.16 -18.09 -2.07
CA GLY A 262 -5.48 -18.79 -3.30
C GLY A 262 -4.39 -18.82 -4.36
N TRP A 263 -3.57 -17.80 -4.52
CA TRP A 263 -2.53 -17.82 -5.54
C TRP A 263 -1.55 -19.00 -5.31
N PRO A 264 -1.12 -19.72 -6.35
CA PRO A 264 -1.40 -19.54 -7.77
C PRO A 264 -2.63 -20.32 -8.27
N TYR A 265 -3.35 -21.02 -7.43
CA TYR A 265 -4.37 -22.00 -7.77
C TYR A 265 -5.78 -21.41 -7.93
N CYS A 266 -6.03 -20.29 -7.26
CA CYS A 266 -7.30 -19.60 -7.28
C CYS A 266 -7.08 -18.11 -7.54
N TYR A 267 -8.09 -17.44 -8.10
CA TYR A 267 -8.03 -16.01 -8.36
C TYR A 267 -9.36 -15.31 -8.08
N GLN A 268 -9.28 -14.04 -7.70
CA GLN A 268 -10.43 -13.17 -7.48
C GLN A 268 -10.90 -12.57 -8.81
N ALA A 269 -12.21 -12.53 -9.07
CA ALA A 269 -12.82 -11.73 -10.14
C ALA A 269 -14.15 -11.17 -9.65
N GLY A 270 -14.26 -9.84 -9.56
CA GLY A 270 -15.35 -9.19 -8.85
C GLY A 270 -15.47 -9.72 -7.41
N PRO A 271 -16.66 -10.02 -6.91
CA PRO A 271 -16.86 -10.48 -5.52
C PRO A 271 -16.55 -11.97 -5.30
N LYS A 272 -16.15 -12.72 -6.32
CA LYS A 272 -16.04 -14.18 -6.28
C LYS A 272 -14.62 -14.67 -6.52
N VAL A 273 -14.28 -15.82 -5.91
CA VAL A 273 -13.04 -16.57 -6.13
C VAL A 273 -13.30 -17.69 -7.12
N TYR A 274 -12.40 -17.85 -8.08
CA TYR A 274 -12.47 -18.85 -9.16
C TYR A 274 -11.25 -19.75 -9.15
N VAL A 275 -11.41 -20.95 -9.73
CA VAL A 275 -10.32 -21.90 -9.95
C VAL A 275 -9.46 -21.43 -11.12
N ASP A 276 -8.14 -21.41 -10.96
CA ASP A 276 -7.22 -21.23 -12.07
C ASP A 276 -7.25 -22.46 -12.98
N PRO A 277 -7.66 -22.32 -14.26
CA PRO A 277 -7.85 -23.49 -15.12
C PRO A 277 -6.56 -24.21 -15.50
N LYS A 278 -5.43 -23.48 -15.43
CA LYS A 278 -4.11 -24.01 -15.81
C LYS A 278 -3.37 -24.60 -14.61
N LEU A 279 -3.42 -23.93 -13.46
CA LEU A 279 -2.61 -24.29 -12.30
C LEU A 279 -3.35 -25.16 -11.29
N ASN A 280 -4.69 -25.15 -11.35
CA ASN A 280 -5.56 -25.95 -10.47
C ASN A 280 -6.70 -26.61 -11.27
N PRO A 281 -6.39 -27.40 -12.31
CA PRO A 281 -7.43 -28.02 -13.14
C PRO A 281 -8.36 -28.89 -12.28
N GLY A 282 -9.67 -28.62 -12.39
CA GLY A 282 -10.69 -29.32 -11.60
C GLY A 282 -10.67 -29.02 -10.10
N GLY A 283 -9.89 -28.06 -9.63
CA GLY A 283 -9.82 -27.72 -8.20
C GLY A 283 -9.07 -28.74 -7.34
N SER A 284 -8.22 -29.55 -7.93
CA SER A 284 -7.58 -30.71 -7.26
C SER A 284 -6.46 -30.32 -6.29
N LYS A 285 -5.85 -29.15 -6.44
CA LYS A 285 -4.72 -28.69 -5.60
C LYS A 285 -5.14 -27.80 -4.43
N LEU A 286 -6.18 -26.99 -4.63
CA LEU A 286 -6.74 -26.11 -3.60
C LEU A 286 -8.25 -25.94 -3.83
N THR A 287 -9.02 -26.05 -2.76
CA THR A 287 -10.47 -25.82 -2.77
C THR A 287 -10.75 -24.31 -2.76
N CYS A 288 -10.96 -23.71 -3.93
CA CYS A 288 -11.13 -22.25 -4.06
C CYS A 288 -12.37 -21.68 -3.33
N LYS A 289 -13.34 -22.52 -2.96
CA LYS A 289 -14.50 -22.11 -2.15
C LYS A 289 -14.12 -21.75 -0.70
N GLU A 290 -12.99 -22.26 -0.20
CA GLU A 290 -12.47 -21.98 1.14
C GLU A 290 -11.56 -20.77 1.18
N VAL A 291 -11.13 -20.26 0.02
CA VAL A 291 -10.30 -19.07 -0.10
C VAL A 291 -11.13 -17.84 0.27
N PRO A 292 -10.65 -16.99 1.20
CA PRO A 292 -11.37 -15.78 1.58
C PRO A 292 -11.57 -14.84 0.38
N ALA A 293 -12.78 -14.34 0.22
CA ALA A 293 -13.04 -13.27 -0.74
C ALA A 293 -12.31 -11.99 -0.32
N ALA A 294 -11.94 -11.17 -1.28
CA ALA A 294 -11.31 -9.88 -1.03
C ALA A 294 -12.25 -8.95 -0.23
N TYR A 295 -11.66 -8.12 0.63
CA TYR A 295 -12.35 -6.97 1.23
C TYR A 295 -12.87 -6.04 0.14
N LEU A 296 -12.04 -5.83 -0.89
CA LEU A 296 -12.41 -5.15 -2.13
C LEU A 296 -11.61 -5.73 -3.31
N ALA A 297 -12.27 -5.91 -4.45
CA ALA A 297 -11.66 -6.22 -5.73
C ALA A 297 -11.57 -4.95 -6.58
N PHE A 298 -10.34 -4.60 -7.00
CA PHE A 298 -10.08 -3.55 -7.98
C PHE A 298 -10.10 -4.13 -9.41
N ASP A 299 -10.16 -3.28 -10.40
CA ASP A 299 -9.93 -3.70 -11.78
C ASP A 299 -8.58 -4.42 -11.91
N ALA A 300 -8.54 -5.46 -12.74
CA ALA A 300 -7.31 -6.16 -13.08
C ALA A 300 -6.24 -5.18 -13.57
N HIS A 301 -4.98 -5.40 -13.18
CA HIS A 301 -3.83 -4.56 -13.56
C HIS A 301 -3.83 -3.11 -13.01
N SER A 302 -4.62 -2.80 -12.00
CA SER A 302 -4.59 -1.51 -11.30
C SER A 302 -3.32 -1.32 -10.48
N SER A 303 -2.68 -2.42 -10.07
CA SER A 303 -1.44 -2.48 -9.27
C SER A 303 -1.55 -1.70 -7.97
N PRO A 304 -2.41 -2.10 -7.01
CA PRO A 304 -2.51 -1.45 -5.72
C PRO A 304 -1.21 -1.65 -4.94
N LEU A 305 -0.68 -0.56 -4.39
CA LEU A 305 0.53 -0.52 -3.58
C LEU A 305 0.20 -0.09 -2.15
N GLY A 306 0.76 1.02 -1.68
CA GLY A 306 0.56 1.52 -0.33
C GLY A 306 -0.89 1.90 -0.03
N LEU A 307 -1.25 1.82 1.23
CA LEU A 307 -2.57 2.19 1.73
C LEU A 307 -2.45 2.83 3.11
N GLU A 308 -3.38 3.75 3.39
CA GLU A 308 -3.52 4.39 4.70
C GLU A 308 -4.98 4.33 5.14
N TYR A 309 -5.22 4.23 6.44
CA TYR A 309 -6.55 4.28 7.02
C TYR A 309 -6.76 5.59 7.79
N PHE A 310 -7.89 6.21 7.55
CA PHE A 310 -8.33 7.41 8.26
C PHE A 310 -9.43 7.01 9.24
N ASP A 311 -9.28 7.37 10.52
CA ASP A 311 -10.24 7.02 11.56
C ASP A 311 -11.62 7.63 11.28
N ALA A 312 -12.69 6.97 11.74
CA ALA A 312 -14.07 7.45 11.55
C ALA A 312 -14.34 8.87 12.12
N LYS A 313 -13.50 9.32 13.05
CA LYS A 313 -13.53 10.68 13.62
C LYS A 313 -12.79 11.73 12.79
N ASP A 314 -12.09 11.31 11.72
CA ASP A 314 -11.46 12.23 10.78
C ASP A 314 -12.53 12.97 9.96
N ASN A 315 -12.13 13.76 8.99
CA ASN A 315 -13.12 14.52 8.20
C ASN A 315 -14.05 13.61 7.39
N ALA A 316 -15.21 14.14 6.98
CA ALA A 316 -16.25 13.38 6.30
C ALA A 316 -15.81 12.73 4.96
N ASP A 317 -14.80 13.31 4.29
CA ASP A 317 -14.34 12.79 3.00
C ASP A 317 -13.35 11.61 3.14
N LEU A 318 -12.67 11.49 4.28
CA LEU A 318 -11.66 10.44 4.53
C LEU A 318 -12.06 9.49 5.66
N GLY A 319 -12.87 9.95 6.61
CA GLY A 319 -13.15 9.23 7.85
C GLY A 319 -13.77 7.85 7.62
N GLY A 320 -13.25 6.85 8.34
CA GLY A 320 -13.68 5.46 8.26
C GLY A 320 -13.28 4.74 6.96
N ALA A 321 -12.33 5.28 6.19
CA ALA A 321 -11.97 4.76 4.88
C ALA A 321 -10.47 4.50 4.73
N PHE A 322 -10.13 3.60 3.82
CA PHE A 322 -8.77 3.50 3.29
C PHE A 322 -8.58 4.46 2.12
N LEU A 323 -7.39 5.03 2.03
CA LEU A 323 -6.88 5.66 0.82
C LEU A 323 -5.81 4.74 0.24
N VAL A 324 -6.01 4.28 -1.01
CA VAL A 324 -5.17 3.26 -1.65
C VAL A 324 -4.51 3.83 -2.89
N ALA A 325 -3.19 3.65 -3.00
CA ALA A 325 -2.42 4.04 -4.17
C ALA A 325 -2.52 2.96 -5.25
N LEU A 326 -3.21 3.25 -6.35
CA LEU A 326 -3.25 2.42 -7.54
C LEU A 326 -2.17 2.89 -8.52
N HIS A 327 -1.04 2.17 -8.54
CA HIS A 327 0.17 2.54 -9.29
C HIS A 327 -0.04 2.57 -10.82
N GLY A 328 -0.96 1.76 -11.29
CA GLY A 328 -1.37 1.70 -12.69
C GLY A 328 -0.68 0.64 -13.52
N SER A 329 -1.42 0.18 -14.51
CA SER A 329 -1.04 -0.88 -15.43
C SER A 329 0.27 -0.60 -16.17
N SER A 330 1.08 -1.64 -16.38
CA SER A 330 2.19 -1.58 -17.34
C SER A 330 1.69 -1.43 -18.79
N LYS A 331 0.49 -1.94 -19.10
CA LYS A 331 -0.22 -1.82 -20.37
C LYS A 331 -1.11 -0.56 -20.34
N LYS A 332 -0.54 0.57 -20.76
CA LYS A 332 -1.19 1.90 -20.70
C LYS A 332 -2.56 1.96 -21.39
N SER A 333 -2.78 1.14 -22.43
CA SER A 333 -4.06 1.08 -23.16
C SER A 333 -5.24 0.69 -22.27
N LEU A 334 -5.02 -0.03 -21.18
CA LEU A 334 -6.06 -0.41 -20.23
C LEU A 334 -6.54 0.78 -19.39
N LYS A 335 -5.73 1.84 -19.24
CA LYS A 335 -6.04 3.04 -18.44
C LYS A 335 -6.46 2.73 -16.99
N ARG A 336 -6.03 1.60 -16.43
CA ARG A 336 -6.38 1.14 -15.07
C ARG A 336 -5.33 1.56 -14.06
N GLY A 337 -5.77 1.93 -12.86
CA GLY A 337 -4.93 2.52 -11.83
C GLY A 337 -4.56 3.98 -12.13
N TYR A 338 -3.35 4.40 -11.83
CA TYR A 338 -2.84 5.77 -11.97
C TYR A 338 -3.65 6.80 -11.16
N ARG A 339 -4.01 6.45 -9.92
CA ARG A 339 -4.84 7.29 -9.05
C ARG A 339 -4.73 6.86 -7.58
N LEU A 340 -5.13 7.73 -6.68
CA LEU A 340 -5.51 7.36 -5.33
C LEU A 340 -7.01 7.15 -5.28
N VAL A 341 -7.45 6.08 -4.63
CA VAL A 341 -8.87 5.78 -4.45
C VAL A 341 -9.23 5.69 -2.97
N ARG A 342 -10.41 6.17 -2.63
CA ARG A 342 -11.03 6.01 -1.34
C ARG A 342 -11.83 4.70 -1.32
N VAL A 343 -11.69 3.91 -0.25
CA VAL A 343 -12.40 2.66 -0.01
C VAL A 343 -13.14 2.77 1.31
N ALA A 344 -14.44 3.00 1.24
CA ALA A 344 -15.27 3.26 2.42
C ALA A 344 -15.61 2.01 3.24
N GLY A 345 -15.57 0.82 2.63
CA GLY A 345 -15.93 -0.41 3.34
C GLY A 345 -15.82 -1.65 2.46
N PRO A 346 -16.11 -2.84 3.03
CA PRO A 346 -16.04 -4.08 2.29
C PRO A 346 -17.06 -4.11 1.15
N GLY A 347 -16.57 -4.40 -0.08
CA GLY A 347 -17.40 -4.46 -1.27
C GLY A 347 -17.94 -3.13 -1.78
N ALA A 348 -17.70 -2.01 -1.08
CA ALA A 348 -18.07 -0.69 -1.56
C ALA A 348 -17.20 -0.34 -2.79
N PRO A 349 -17.79 0.20 -3.87
CA PRO A 349 -17.00 0.63 -5.03
C PRO A 349 -15.90 1.61 -4.61
N PRO A 350 -14.68 1.49 -5.16
CA PRO A 350 -13.65 2.47 -4.90
C PRO A 350 -14.00 3.80 -5.57
N GLU A 351 -13.83 4.90 -4.85
CA GLU A 351 -14.07 6.26 -5.35
C GLU A 351 -12.75 6.94 -5.68
N ASP A 352 -12.68 7.62 -6.83
CA ASP A 352 -11.50 8.40 -7.19
C ASP A 352 -11.31 9.55 -6.17
N PHE A 353 -10.11 9.63 -5.59
CA PHE A 353 -9.74 10.69 -4.65
C PHE A 353 -8.71 11.64 -5.26
N ILE A 354 -7.70 11.12 -5.94
CA ILE A 354 -6.77 11.93 -6.74
C ILE A 354 -6.50 11.20 -8.05
N ASP A 355 -6.75 11.85 -9.17
CA ASP A 355 -6.46 11.32 -10.50
C ASP A 355 -5.65 12.31 -11.37
N GLY A 356 -5.51 12.02 -12.67
CA GLY A 356 -4.74 12.86 -13.58
C GLY A 356 -3.31 12.37 -13.81
N PHE A 357 -2.88 11.25 -13.21
CA PHE A 357 -1.54 10.69 -13.44
C PHE A 357 -1.36 10.01 -14.80
N LEU A 358 -2.45 9.77 -15.53
CA LEU A 358 -2.44 9.30 -16.93
C LEU A 358 -3.30 10.25 -17.79
N GLN A 359 -2.66 11.08 -18.63
CA GLN A 359 -3.32 12.07 -19.47
C GLN A 359 -2.99 11.83 -20.94
N ALA A 360 -4.01 11.70 -21.80
CA ALA A 360 -3.85 11.47 -23.23
C ALA A 360 -2.83 10.36 -23.57
N GLY A 361 -2.83 9.25 -22.80
CA GLY A 361 -1.92 8.11 -22.97
C GLY A 361 -0.49 8.37 -22.45
N LYS A 362 -0.19 9.54 -21.90
CA LYS A 362 1.10 9.87 -21.29
C LYS A 362 1.01 9.70 -19.77
N VAL A 363 1.94 8.92 -19.21
CA VAL A 363 2.09 8.79 -17.76
C VAL A 363 2.72 10.06 -17.22
N ARG A 364 2.05 10.73 -16.30
CA ARG A 364 2.53 11.91 -15.56
C ARG A 364 3.12 11.53 -14.23
N GLY A 365 2.56 10.48 -13.61
CA GLY A 365 2.98 9.95 -12.33
C GLY A 365 2.44 8.55 -12.07
N ARG A 366 2.92 7.92 -10.99
CA ARG A 366 2.47 6.63 -10.48
C ARG A 366 2.47 6.66 -8.96
N PRO A 367 1.33 6.83 -8.30
CA PRO A 367 1.27 6.84 -6.83
C PRO A 367 1.73 5.49 -6.26
N ALA A 368 2.51 5.54 -5.18
CA ALA A 368 3.11 4.34 -4.61
C ALA A 368 2.77 4.12 -3.13
N ASP A 369 2.72 5.17 -2.31
CA ASP A 369 2.40 5.06 -0.88
C ASP A 369 1.62 6.26 -0.39
N VAL A 370 0.92 6.11 0.73
CA VAL A 370 0.19 7.16 1.44
C VAL A 370 0.58 7.13 2.91
N LEU A 371 0.88 8.28 3.49
CA LEU A 371 1.18 8.45 4.91
C LEU A 371 0.32 9.55 5.51
N ARG A 372 -0.53 9.22 6.46
CA ARG A 372 -1.35 10.16 7.21
C ARG A 372 -0.51 11.06 8.12
N LEU A 373 -0.71 12.35 8.06
CA LEU A 373 -0.11 13.35 8.95
C LEU A 373 -1.09 13.84 10.02
N GLY A 374 -2.38 13.79 9.71
CA GLY A 374 -3.46 14.22 10.59
C GLY A 374 -4.82 13.82 10.00
N PRO A 375 -5.92 14.28 10.60
CA PRO A 375 -7.28 13.96 10.13
C PRO A 375 -7.58 14.50 8.73
N ASP A 376 -6.94 15.60 8.35
CA ASP A 376 -7.19 16.34 7.12
C ASP A 376 -5.97 16.44 6.21
N ALA A 377 -4.89 15.73 6.52
CA ALA A 377 -3.62 15.89 5.83
C ALA A 377 -2.85 14.59 5.68
N PHE A 378 -2.23 14.41 4.52
CA PHE A 378 -1.39 13.26 4.23
C PHE A 378 -0.30 13.59 3.20
N LEU A 379 0.72 12.75 3.19
CA LEU A 379 1.71 12.69 2.12
C LEU A 379 1.39 11.49 1.23
N PHE A 380 1.73 11.58 -0.05
CA PHE A 380 1.83 10.41 -0.91
C PHE A 380 3.05 10.50 -1.81
N THR A 381 3.60 9.33 -2.18
CA THR A 381 4.75 9.22 -3.06
C THR A 381 4.33 8.90 -4.48
N ASP A 382 5.10 9.44 -5.44
CA ASP A 382 5.02 9.13 -6.87
C ASP A 382 6.38 8.61 -7.32
N ASP A 383 6.49 7.30 -7.53
CA ASP A 383 7.75 6.63 -7.84
C ASP A 383 8.17 6.78 -9.31
N TYR A 384 7.28 7.26 -10.17
CA TYR A 384 7.58 7.57 -11.56
C TYR A 384 8.13 8.99 -11.71
N ALA A 385 7.55 9.93 -11.01
CA ALA A 385 7.96 11.32 -11.05
C ALA A 385 9.13 11.63 -10.10
N GLY A 386 9.38 10.79 -9.10
CA GLY A 386 10.38 11.02 -8.05
C GLY A 386 9.96 12.14 -7.10
N VAL A 387 8.69 12.15 -6.71
CA VAL A 387 8.04 13.25 -5.98
C VAL A 387 7.32 12.72 -4.75
N VAL A 388 7.33 13.52 -3.69
CA VAL A 388 6.42 13.40 -2.56
C VAL A 388 5.46 14.58 -2.62
N TYR A 389 4.17 14.32 -2.61
CA TYR A 389 3.12 15.33 -2.56
C TYR A 389 2.59 15.47 -1.13
N TYR A 390 2.19 16.68 -0.77
CA TYR A 390 1.41 16.99 0.42
C TYR A 390 0.00 17.41 0.03
N VAL A 391 -0.98 16.77 0.66
CA VAL A 391 -2.40 17.05 0.45
C VAL A 391 -3.02 17.41 1.79
N HIS A 392 -3.80 18.46 1.83
CA HIS A 392 -4.50 18.88 3.04
C HIS A 392 -5.82 19.57 2.71
N ARG A 393 -6.74 19.58 3.64
CA ARG A 393 -7.96 20.37 3.53
C ARG A 393 -7.61 21.88 3.67
N LYS A 394 -8.24 22.72 2.87
CA LYS A 394 -8.16 24.17 3.05
C LYS A 394 -8.68 24.57 4.43
N ASN A 395 -7.93 25.41 5.16
CA ASN A 395 -8.40 25.99 6.39
C ASN A 395 -9.51 26.99 6.09
N GLY A 396 -10.74 26.70 6.54
CA GLY A 396 -11.85 27.66 6.59
C GLY A 396 -12.43 28.05 5.23
N SER A 397 -13.25 27.21 4.67
CA SER A 397 -14.41 27.67 3.87
C SER A 397 -15.69 27.22 4.54
#